data_4df701d151bceaabc5d56e9d6dfe4057
#
_entry.id   4df701d151bceaabc5d56e9d6dfe4057
#
_cell.length_a   1.000
_cell.length_b   1.000
_cell.length_c   1.000
_cell.angle_alpha   90.00
_cell.angle_beta   90.00
_cell.angle_gamma   90.00
#
_symmetry.space_group_name_H-M   'P 1'
#
loop_
_entity.id
_entity.type
_entity.pdbx_description
1 polymer ?
#
loop_
_entity_poly.entity_id
_entity_poly.type
_entity_poly.pdbx_seq_one_letter_code
_entity_poly.pdbx_strand_id
1 'polypeptide(L)'
;SIGIFSVITTFEKGFTKLGISTDGVGTSPFSGDGITTGLSDGASQAFQLGIEHGYKRFISLVGSNRDMSLDEVDKVAQGRVWTGQDAMSFGLVDQMGDFDDAVKLAAKLAEVENYELYWVEEPLSPTEQFVQEFMNQVKVSLGIDATSFLPKSLQPVAQQLEQDASMMQSFNDPKGQYAFCLNCQVQ
;
A
#
# COMPACT_ATOMS: atom_id res chain seq x y z
N SER A 1 7.67 6.44 -3.51
CA SER A 1 7.04 7.51 -4.32
C SER A 1 6.87 8.79 -3.51
N ILE A 2 7.04 9.92 -4.14
CA ILE A 2 6.80 11.23 -3.50
C ILE A 2 5.40 11.74 -3.90
N GLY A 3 4.39 11.41 -3.08
CA GLY A 3 2.99 11.71 -3.33
C GLY A 3 2.06 10.95 -2.41
N ILE A 4 0.76 11.24 -2.51
CA ILE A 4 -0.30 10.58 -1.75
C ILE A 4 -1.35 10.07 -2.73
N PHE A 5 -1.86 8.87 -2.49
CA PHE A 5 -2.99 8.28 -3.20
C PHE A 5 -3.87 7.49 -2.24
N SER A 6 -5.07 7.18 -2.66
CA SER A 6 -5.95 6.25 -1.96
C SER A 6 -6.43 5.17 -2.92
N VAL A 7 -6.57 3.95 -2.41
CA VAL A 7 -7.09 2.81 -3.16
C VAL A 7 -8.40 2.36 -2.53
N ILE A 8 -9.46 2.36 -3.32
CA ILE A 8 -10.77 1.89 -2.91
C ILE A 8 -11.17 0.77 -3.87
N THR A 9 -11.18 -0.45 -3.35
CA THR A 9 -11.51 -1.64 -4.16
C THR A 9 -13.02 -1.85 -4.18
N THR A 10 -13.59 -1.92 -5.38
CA THR A 10 -15.01 -2.25 -5.57
C THR A 10 -15.18 -3.39 -6.57
N PHE A 11 -16.17 -4.25 -6.34
CA PHE A 11 -16.49 -5.42 -7.20
C PHE A 11 -17.82 -5.27 -7.93
N GLU A 12 -18.45 -4.10 -7.89
CA GLU A 12 -19.75 -3.79 -8.50
C GLU A 12 -19.86 -4.30 -9.94
N LYS A 13 -18.89 -3.90 -10.78
CA LYS A 13 -18.88 -4.31 -12.20
C LYS A 13 -18.68 -5.82 -12.39
N GLY A 14 -17.97 -6.48 -11.48
CA GLY A 14 -17.77 -7.92 -11.48
C GLY A 14 -19.07 -8.64 -11.13
N PHE A 15 -19.73 -8.23 -10.07
CA PHE A 15 -21.03 -8.79 -9.64
C PHE A 15 -22.12 -8.60 -10.69
N THR A 16 -22.20 -7.41 -11.30
CA THR A 16 -23.16 -7.17 -12.39
C THR A 16 -22.97 -8.14 -13.56
N LYS A 17 -21.73 -8.46 -13.93
CA LYS A 17 -21.44 -9.45 -14.99
C LYS A 17 -21.86 -10.88 -14.61
N LEU A 18 -21.89 -11.19 -13.33
CA LEU A 18 -22.34 -12.48 -12.79
C LEU A 18 -23.85 -12.53 -12.53
N GLY A 19 -24.57 -11.44 -12.84
CA GLY A 19 -26.02 -11.34 -12.56
C GLY A 19 -26.35 -11.15 -11.07
N ILE A 20 -25.35 -10.75 -10.26
CA ILE A 20 -25.54 -10.46 -8.84
C ILE A 20 -25.78 -8.95 -8.70
N SER A 21 -26.88 -8.59 -8.06
CA SER A 21 -27.19 -7.21 -7.66
C SER A 21 -27.27 -7.10 -6.14
N THR A 22 -26.87 -5.97 -5.62
CA THR A 22 -27.04 -5.60 -4.21
C THR A 22 -27.98 -4.43 -4.13
N ASP A 23 -28.89 -4.48 -3.18
CA ASP A 23 -29.85 -3.40 -2.88
C ASP A 23 -29.92 -3.22 -1.36
N GLY A 24 -30.32 -2.05 -0.93
CA GLY A 24 -30.39 -1.73 0.50
C GLY A 24 -31.20 -0.46 0.78
N VAL A 25 -31.58 -0.31 2.02
CA VAL A 25 -32.23 0.90 2.55
C VAL A 25 -31.31 1.57 3.55
N GLY A 26 -31.02 2.85 3.34
CA GLY A 26 -30.14 3.62 4.19
C GLY A 26 -30.77 4.90 4.69
N THR A 27 -30.26 5.42 5.80
CA THR A 27 -30.70 6.67 6.42
C THR A 27 -29.89 7.89 5.97
N SER A 28 -28.82 7.67 5.20
CA SER A 28 -28.00 8.74 4.63
C SER A 28 -27.63 8.45 3.16
N PRO A 29 -27.22 9.48 2.40
CA PRO A 29 -26.76 9.30 1.02
C PRO A 29 -25.56 8.35 0.86
N PHE A 30 -24.81 8.11 1.95
CA PHE A 30 -23.62 7.27 1.96
C PHE A 30 -23.86 5.85 2.48
N SER A 31 -25.09 5.54 2.89
CA SER A 31 -25.41 4.23 3.50
C SER A 31 -25.29 3.06 2.53
N GLY A 32 -25.31 3.34 1.22
CA GLY A 32 -25.14 2.34 0.17
C GLY A 32 -23.71 2.16 -0.31
N ASP A 33 -22.80 3.00 0.14
CA ASP A 33 -21.40 2.97 -0.33
C ASP A 33 -20.67 1.73 0.22
N GLY A 34 -20.01 0.98 -0.67
CA GLY A 34 -19.28 -0.22 -0.26
C GLY A 34 -18.64 -0.98 -1.41
N ILE A 35 -18.04 -2.10 -1.07
CA ILE A 35 -17.30 -2.94 -2.02
C ILE A 35 -18.21 -3.55 -3.11
N THR A 36 -19.50 -3.72 -2.83
CA THR A 36 -20.46 -4.36 -3.74
C THR A 36 -21.26 -3.37 -4.58
N THR A 37 -21.30 -2.11 -4.17
CA THR A 37 -22.10 -1.05 -4.79
C THR A 37 -21.27 0.07 -5.39
N GLY A 38 -19.97 0.11 -5.04
CA GLY A 38 -19.11 1.23 -5.36
C GLY A 38 -19.29 2.43 -4.43
N LEU A 39 -18.78 3.57 -4.83
CA LEU A 39 -18.91 4.83 -4.11
C LEU A 39 -19.95 5.71 -4.78
N SER A 40 -20.76 6.39 -3.98
CA SER A 40 -21.58 7.50 -4.48
C SER A 40 -20.71 8.68 -4.92
N ASP A 41 -21.27 9.56 -5.76
CA ASP A 41 -20.57 10.78 -6.21
C ASP A 41 -20.13 11.64 -5.01
N GLY A 42 -20.98 11.74 -3.98
CA GLY A 42 -20.66 12.48 -2.78
C GLY A 42 -19.52 11.89 -1.96
N ALA A 43 -19.47 10.56 -1.82
CA ALA A 43 -18.37 9.87 -1.16
C ALA A 43 -17.08 10.01 -1.98
N SER A 44 -17.16 9.80 -3.29
CA SER A 44 -16.03 9.97 -4.20
C SER A 44 -15.43 11.38 -4.11
N GLN A 45 -16.28 12.40 -4.09
CA GLN A 45 -15.85 13.79 -3.93
C GLN A 45 -15.21 14.04 -2.55
N ALA A 46 -15.76 13.48 -1.49
CA ALA A 46 -15.19 13.61 -0.14
C ALA A 46 -13.81 12.97 -0.05
N PHE A 47 -13.62 11.77 -0.63
CA PHE A 47 -12.30 11.14 -0.73
C PHE A 47 -11.32 11.98 -1.55
N GLN A 48 -11.74 12.52 -2.70
CA GLN A 48 -10.90 13.38 -3.52
C GLN A 48 -10.42 14.61 -2.75
N LEU A 49 -11.32 15.31 -2.06
CA LEU A 49 -10.96 16.46 -1.21
C LEU A 49 -9.99 16.07 -0.09
N GLY A 50 -10.18 14.88 0.50
CA GLY A 50 -9.27 14.34 1.51
C GLY A 50 -7.85 14.13 0.98
N ILE A 51 -7.73 13.54 -0.20
CA ILE A 51 -6.45 13.33 -0.88
C ILE A 51 -5.78 14.66 -1.26
N GLU A 52 -6.53 15.60 -1.82
CA GLU A 52 -6.00 16.93 -2.15
C GLU A 52 -5.49 17.68 -0.92
N HIS A 53 -6.24 17.62 0.18
CA HIS A 53 -5.80 18.21 1.44
C HIS A 53 -4.54 17.51 1.98
N GLY A 54 -4.53 16.17 1.99
CA GLY A 54 -3.37 15.39 2.38
C GLY A 54 -2.14 15.68 1.55
N TYR A 55 -2.32 15.78 0.22
CA TYR A 55 -1.23 16.12 -0.68
C TYR A 55 -0.66 17.51 -0.44
N LYS A 56 -1.52 18.54 -0.28
CA LYS A 56 -1.07 19.89 0.06
C LYS A 56 -0.27 19.93 1.36
N ARG A 57 -0.75 19.21 2.38
CA ARG A 57 -0.02 19.08 3.65
C ARG A 57 1.31 18.37 3.47
N PHE A 58 1.35 17.31 2.67
CA PHE A 58 2.57 16.54 2.39
C PHE A 58 3.62 17.39 1.69
N ILE A 59 3.28 18.09 0.58
CA ILE A 59 4.25 18.94 -0.14
C ILE A 59 4.69 20.14 0.70
N SER A 60 3.81 20.69 1.58
CA SER A 60 4.19 21.73 2.53
C SER A 60 5.23 21.25 3.54
N LEU A 61 5.07 20.01 4.03
CA LEU A 61 6.00 19.40 4.97
C LEU A 61 7.36 19.17 4.29
N VAL A 62 7.36 18.66 3.06
CA VAL A 62 8.61 18.48 2.28
C VAL A 62 9.28 19.84 2.04
N GLY A 63 8.53 20.84 1.57
CA GLY A 63 9.05 22.17 1.28
C GLY A 63 9.71 22.82 2.50
N SER A 64 9.05 22.75 3.66
CA SER A 64 9.57 23.34 4.90
C SER A 64 10.83 22.65 5.44
N ASN A 65 11.00 21.34 5.14
CA ASN A 65 12.18 20.58 5.61
C ASN A 65 13.31 20.51 4.58
N ARG A 66 13.06 20.95 3.35
CA ARG A 66 14.02 20.90 2.24
C ARG A 66 14.35 22.29 1.67
N ASP A 67 13.87 23.35 2.32
CA ASP A 67 14.01 24.73 1.86
C ASP A 67 13.58 24.93 0.39
N MET A 68 12.49 24.24 0.01
CA MET A 68 11.90 24.27 -1.34
C MET A 68 10.54 24.96 -1.31
N SER A 69 10.23 25.72 -2.35
CA SER A 69 8.88 26.23 -2.56
C SER A 69 7.88 25.08 -2.88
N LEU A 70 6.60 25.32 -2.65
CA LEU A 70 5.56 24.31 -2.98
C LEU A 70 5.57 23.92 -4.45
N ASP A 71 5.82 24.87 -5.34
CA ASP A 71 5.89 24.64 -6.78
C ASP A 71 7.12 23.80 -7.20
N GLU A 72 8.24 23.95 -6.49
CA GLU A 72 9.43 23.13 -6.72
C GLU A 72 9.20 21.69 -6.24
N VAL A 73 8.60 21.54 -5.06
CA VAL A 73 8.24 20.21 -4.54
C VAL A 73 7.24 19.54 -5.47
N ASP A 74 6.19 20.24 -5.92
CA ASP A 74 5.16 19.68 -6.80
C ASP A 74 5.74 19.16 -8.12
N LYS A 75 6.72 19.85 -8.69
CA LYS A 75 7.40 19.41 -9.95
C LYS A 75 8.09 18.06 -9.81
N VAL A 76 8.59 17.71 -8.64
CA VAL A 76 9.27 16.44 -8.38
C VAL A 76 8.41 15.43 -7.62
N ALA A 77 7.24 15.84 -7.14
CA ALA A 77 6.26 15.02 -6.44
C ALA A 77 5.25 14.35 -7.39
N GLN A 78 3.96 14.45 -7.11
CA GLN A 78 2.84 13.86 -7.89
C GLN A 78 2.93 12.33 -8.02
N GLY A 79 3.42 11.65 -6.99
CA GLY A 79 3.56 10.19 -6.96
C GLY A 79 4.74 9.63 -7.76
N ARG A 80 5.64 10.48 -8.26
CA ARG A 80 6.82 10.01 -9.00
C ARG A 80 7.77 9.22 -8.11
N VAL A 81 8.48 8.30 -8.76
CA VAL A 81 9.55 7.50 -8.14
C VAL A 81 10.87 7.91 -8.78
N TRP A 82 11.85 8.17 -7.94
CA TRP A 82 13.16 8.61 -8.36
C TRP A 82 14.23 7.61 -7.93
N THR A 83 15.30 7.49 -8.69
CA THR A 83 16.50 6.82 -8.20
C THR A 83 17.09 7.63 -7.03
N GLY A 84 17.89 6.99 -6.17
CA GLY A 84 18.56 7.73 -5.08
C GLY A 84 19.42 8.89 -5.61
N GLN A 85 20.06 8.68 -6.77
CA GLN A 85 20.90 9.70 -7.42
C GLN A 85 20.07 10.89 -7.93
N ASP A 86 18.92 10.62 -8.55
CA ASP A 86 18.00 11.69 -8.99
C ASP A 86 17.41 12.41 -7.79
N ALA A 87 16.96 11.66 -6.76
CA ALA A 87 16.43 12.23 -5.53
C ALA A 87 17.45 13.16 -4.84
N MET A 88 18.72 12.78 -4.85
CA MET A 88 19.81 13.63 -4.34
C MET A 88 19.98 14.90 -5.19
N SER A 89 19.93 14.78 -6.53
CA SER A 89 20.03 15.94 -7.42
C SER A 89 18.89 16.93 -7.25
N PHE A 90 17.70 16.45 -6.85
CA PHE A 90 16.54 17.28 -6.55
C PHE A 90 16.49 17.79 -5.09
N GLY A 91 17.50 17.49 -4.28
CA GLY A 91 17.53 17.88 -2.87
C GLY A 91 16.56 17.14 -1.97
N LEU A 92 16.03 15.99 -2.41
CA LEU A 92 15.06 15.19 -1.65
C LEU A 92 15.73 14.28 -0.62
N VAL A 93 17.01 13.94 -0.80
CA VAL A 93 17.81 13.14 0.13
C VAL A 93 19.15 13.83 0.39
N ASP A 94 19.73 13.56 1.55
CA ASP A 94 20.95 14.25 2.03
C ASP A 94 22.21 13.48 1.68
N GLN A 95 22.14 12.14 1.64
CA GLN A 95 23.29 11.26 1.42
C GLN A 95 22.88 10.03 0.64
N MET A 96 23.82 9.49 -0.11
CA MET A 96 23.74 8.15 -0.69
C MET A 96 24.35 7.16 0.29
N GLY A 97 23.76 5.99 0.39
CA GLY A 97 24.23 4.93 1.25
C GLY A 97 23.33 3.71 1.17
N ASP A 98 23.76 2.62 1.78
CA ASP A 98 22.99 1.40 1.95
C ASP A 98 22.27 1.39 3.33
N PHE A 99 21.68 0.24 3.66
CA PHE A 99 20.99 0.06 4.94
C PHE A 99 21.93 0.25 6.15
N ASP A 100 23.13 -0.30 6.08
CA ASP A 100 24.12 -0.20 7.18
C ASP A 100 24.57 1.24 7.38
N ASP A 101 24.72 2.02 6.31
CA ASP A 101 25.05 3.44 6.38
C ASP A 101 23.91 4.24 7.02
N ALA A 102 22.66 3.91 6.69
CA ALA A 102 21.48 4.53 7.32
C ALA A 102 21.41 4.23 8.82
N VAL A 103 21.67 2.99 9.23
CA VAL A 103 21.70 2.58 10.65
C VAL A 103 22.82 3.32 11.40
N LYS A 104 24.04 3.40 10.83
CA LYS A 104 25.16 4.14 11.42
C LYS A 104 24.83 5.62 11.57
N LEU A 105 24.20 6.21 10.55
CA LEU A 105 23.79 7.61 10.60
C LEU A 105 22.73 7.85 11.68
N ALA A 106 21.74 6.95 11.79
CA ALA A 106 20.72 7.03 12.83
C ALA A 106 21.32 6.93 14.24
N ALA A 107 22.24 5.99 14.47
CA ALA A 107 22.95 5.85 15.73
C ALA A 107 23.77 7.14 16.06
N LYS A 108 24.45 7.70 15.08
CA LYS A 108 25.20 8.96 15.23
C LYS A 108 24.28 10.13 15.58
N LEU A 109 23.13 10.27 14.92
CA LEU A 109 22.17 11.35 15.19
C LEU A 109 21.49 11.19 16.55
N ALA A 110 21.33 9.96 17.03
CA ALA A 110 20.79 9.65 18.34
C ALA A 110 21.87 9.68 19.46
N GLU A 111 23.14 9.93 19.12
CA GLU A 111 24.28 9.89 20.04
C GLU A 111 24.41 8.55 20.80
N VAL A 112 24.11 7.44 20.11
CA VAL A 112 24.15 6.07 20.67
C VAL A 112 25.36 5.34 20.09
N GLU A 113 26.25 4.86 21.00
CA GLU A 113 27.44 4.09 20.61
C GLU A 113 27.18 2.59 20.49
N ASN A 114 26.32 2.05 21.38
CA ASN A 114 25.98 0.63 21.40
C ASN A 114 24.49 0.48 21.09
N TYR A 115 24.16 -0.25 20.05
CA TYR A 115 22.78 -0.52 19.63
C TYR A 115 22.63 -1.93 19.11
N GLU A 116 21.42 -2.45 19.20
CA GLU A 116 21.00 -3.71 18.59
C GLU A 116 19.89 -3.43 17.59
N LEU A 117 19.93 -4.14 16.47
CA LEU A 117 18.86 -4.08 15.47
C LEU A 117 17.76 -5.06 15.87
N TYR A 118 16.57 -4.54 16.11
CA TYR A 118 15.39 -5.34 16.39
C TYR A 118 14.38 -5.18 15.25
N TRP A 119 14.06 -6.29 14.60
CA TRP A 119 13.02 -6.35 13.59
C TRP A 119 11.66 -6.50 14.26
N VAL A 120 10.82 -5.48 14.11
CA VAL A 120 9.46 -5.53 14.62
C VAL A 120 8.60 -6.25 13.58
N GLU A 121 8.29 -7.51 13.85
CA GLU A 121 7.32 -8.27 13.07
C GLU A 121 5.99 -8.25 13.81
N GLU A 122 4.90 -7.93 13.13
CA GLU A 122 3.57 -8.09 13.70
C GLU A 122 3.27 -9.59 13.84
N PRO A 123 2.97 -10.09 15.05
CA PRO A 123 2.60 -11.48 15.19
C PRO A 123 1.29 -11.72 14.43
N LEU A 124 1.28 -12.75 13.59
CA LEU A 124 0.07 -13.18 12.89
C LEU A 124 -1.05 -13.38 13.89
N SER A 125 -2.25 -12.93 13.54
CA SER A 125 -3.43 -13.20 14.37
C SER A 125 -3.62 -14.73 14.54
N PRO A 126 -4.25 -15.20 15.62
CA PRO A 126 -4.47 -16.64 15.85
C PRO A 126 -5.19 -17.31 14.68
N THR A 127 -6.05 -16.58 13.99
CA THR A 127 -6.79 -17.05 12.81
C THR A 127 -5.87 -17.22 11.60
N GLU A 128 -4.97 -16.28 11.38
CA GLU A 128 -4.00 -16.34 10.27
C GLU A 128 -2.96 -17.45 10.53
N GLN A 129 -2.50 -17.61 11.78
CA GLN A 129 -1.63 -18.72 12.16
C GLN A 129 -2.31 -20.08 11.89
N PHE A 130 -3.56 -20.22 12.29
CA PHE A 130 -4.33 -21.45 12.06
C PHE A 130 -4.50 -21.73 10.56
N VAL A 131 -4.85 -20.72 9.77
CA VAL A 131 -4.99 -20.85 8.31
C VAL A 131 -3.66 -21.22 7.66
N GLN A 132 -2.55 -20.60 8.08
CA GLN A 132 -1.22 -20.90 7.56
C GLN A 132 -0.77 -22.33 7.93
N GLU A 133 -0.96 -22.73 9.19
CA GLU A 133 -0.66 -24.10 9.63
C GLU A 133 -1.51 -25.13 8.92
N PHE A 134 -2.81 -24.88 8.77
CA PHE A 134 -3.71 -25.74 8.04
C PHE A 134 -3.32 -25.87 6.56
N MET A 135 -3.02 -24.76 5.89
CA MET A 135 -2.57 -24.75 4.50
C MET A 135 -1.23 -25.46 4.32
N ASN A 136 -0.29 -25.27 5.26
CA ASN A 136 0.99 -25.98 5.24
C ASN A 136 0.81 -27.49 5.47
N GLN A 137 -0.06 -27.90 6.39
CA GLN A 137 -0.37 -29.32 6.61
C GLN A 137 -1.04 -29.95 5.38
N VAL A 138 -1.95 -29.23 4.71
CA VAL A 138 -2.59 -29.67 3.48
C VAL A 138 -1.56 -29.81 2.34
N LYS A 139 -0.67 -28.84 2.17
CA LYS A 139 0.44 -28.92 1.21
C LYS A 139 1.36 -30.12 1.48
N VAL A 140 1.74 -30.35 2.74
CA VAL A 140 2.62 -31.46 3.12
C VAL A 140 1.92 -32.81 3.04
N SER A 141 0.65 -32.90 3.47
CA SER A 141 -0.07 -34.18 3.54
C SER A 141 -0.59 -34.66 2.18
N LEU A 142 -0.91 -33.74 1.27
CA LEU A 142 -1.49 -34.07 -0.03
C LEU A 142 -0.52 -33.88 -1.19
N GLY A 143 0.62 -33.22 -0.97
CA GLY A 143 1.60 -32.92 -2.02
C GLY A 143 1.02 -32.07 -3.15
N ILE A 144 -0.04 -31.29 -2.87
CA ILE A 144 -0.85 -30.60 -3.87
C ILE A 144 -0.77 -29.10 -3.62
N ASP A 145 -0.26 -28.36 -4.60
CA ASP A 145 -0.46 -26.92 -4.64
C ASP A 145 -1.94 -26.62 -4.88
N ALA A 146 -2.51 -25.71 -4.09
CA ALA A 146 -3.93 -25.33 -4.20
C ALA A 146 -4.31 -24.89 -5.64
N THR A 147 -3.34 -24.41 -6.40
CA THR A 147 -3.49 -24.06 -7.83
C THR A 147 -3.64 -25.26 -8.75
N SER A 148 -3.27 -26.47 -8.29
CA SER A 148 -3.34 -27.69 -9.13
C SER A 148 -4.76 -28.23 -9.37
N PHE A 149 -5.72 -27.81 -8.53
CA PHE A 149 -7.16 -28.16 -8.73
C PHE A 149 -7.85 -27.27 -9.76
N LEU A 150 -7.23 -26.17 -10.16
CA LEU A 150 -7.81 -25.28 -11.16
C LEU A 150 -7.47 -25.76 -12.57
N PRO A 151 -8.43 -25.69 -13.51
CA PRO A 151 -8.14 -25.90 -14.91
C PRO A 151 -6.94 -25.06 -15.36
N LYS A 152 -6.06 -25.61 -16.21
CA LYS A 152 -4.87 -24.93 -16.68
C LYS A 152 -5.11 -23.53 -17.24
N SER A 153 -6.29 -23.27 -17.77
CA SER A 153 -6.73 -21.96 -18.26
C SER A 153 -6.97 -20.93 -17.16
N LEU A 154 -7.21 -21.36 -15.92
CA LEU A 154 -7.47 -20.46 -14.78
C LEU A 154 -6.26 -20.30 -13.85
N GLN A 155 -5.23 -21.13 -13.99
CA GLN A 155 -4.02 -21.05 -13.17
C GLN A 155 -3.32 -19.67 -13.25
N PRO A 156 -3.12 -19.06 -14.44
CA PRO A 156 -2.51 -17.73 -14.51
C PRO A 156 -3.37 -16.65 -13.83
N VAL A 157 -4.69 -16.78 -13.92
CA VAL A 157 -5.61 -15.83 -13.26
C VAL A 157 -5.58 -15.99 -11.75
N ALA A 158 -5.50 -17.21 -11.24
CA ALA A 158 -5.36 -17.46 -9.81
C ALA A 158 -4.03 -16.95 -9.25
N GLN A 159 -2.91 -17.16 -9.97
CA GLN A 159 -1.62 -16.63 -9.58
C GLN A 159 -1.60 -15.09 -9.58
N GLN A 160 -2.26 -14.46 -10.55
CA GLN A 160 -2.37 -13.01 -10.61
C GLN A 160 -3.23 -12.47 -9.46
N LEU A 161 -4.35 -13.12 -9.14
CA LEU A 161 -5.19 -12.77 -8.00
C LEU A 161 -4.46 -12.94 -6.67
N GLU A 162 -3.62 -13.96 -6.53
CA GLU A 162 -2.81 -14.18 -5.33
C GLU A 162 -1.74 -13.09 -5.17
N GLN A 163 -1.09 -12.68 -6.27
CA GLN A 163 -0.15 -11.56 -6.27
C GLN A 163 -0.84 -10.23 -5.96
N ASP A 164 -2.00 -9.97 -6.57
CA ASP A 164 -2.78 -8.76 -6.34
C ASP A 164 -3.31 -8.71 -4.89
N ALA A 165 -3.75 -9.85 -4.34
CA ALA A 165 -4.19 -9.96 -2.97
C ALA A 165 -3.04 -9.74 -1.97
N SER A 166 -1.85 -10.26 -2.24
CA SER A 166 -0.66 -10.03 -1.40
C SER A 166 -0.24 -8.56 -1.41
N MET A 167 -0.35 -7.89 -2.56
CA MET A 167 -0.12 -6.46 -2.67
C MET A 167 -1.16 -5.66 -1.86
N MET A 168 -2.45 -6.06 -1.91
CA MET A 168 -3.51 -5.39 -1.14
C MET A 168 -3.34 -5.57 0.37
N GLN A 169 -2.81 -6.70 0.84
CA GLN A 169 -2.52 -6.92 2.26
C GLN A 169 -1.43 -5.98 2.80
N SER A 170 -0.55 -5.47 1.93
CA SER A 170 0.45 -4.47 2.33
C SER A 170 -0.17 -3.07 2.58
N PHE A 171 -1.42 -2.86 2.18
CA PHE A 171 -2.16 -1.61 2.40
C PHE A 171 -2.95 -1.68 3.72
N ASN A 172 -2.27 -1.47 4.83
CA ASN A 172 -2.84 -1.59 6.18
C ASN A 172 -3.06 -0.26 6.92
N ASP A 173 -2.92 0.89 6.24
CA ASP A 173 -3.16 2.17 6.90
C ASP A 173 -4.65 2.39 7.17
N PRO A 174 -5.05 2.67 8.45
CA PRO A 174 -6.45 2.90 8.83
C PRO A 174 -7.13 4.07 8.11
N LYS A 175 -6.34 5.01 7.58
CA LYS A 175 -6.83 6.17 6.81
C LYS A 175 -6.86 5.91 5.30
N GLY A 176 -6.38 4.74 4.85
CA GLY A 176 -6.30 4.40 3.44
C GLY A 176 -5.35 5.30 2.63
N GLN A 177 -4.34 5.88 3.27
CA GLN A 177 -3.36 6.77 2.64
C GLN A 177 -2.00 6.10 2.57
N TYR A 178 -1.46 5.97 1.37
CA TYR A 178 -0.22 5.22 1.13
C TYR A 178 0.79 6.05 0.34
N ALA A 179 2.08 5.84 0.67
CA ALA A 179 3.21 6.17 -0.20
C ALA A 179 3.85 4.85 -0.62
N PHE A 180 3.76 4.48 -1.89
CA PHE A 180 4.17 3.17 -2.38
C PHE A 180 5.20 3.28 -3.50
N CYS A 181 6.20 2.41 -3.47
CA CYS A 181 7.19 2.28 -4.53
C CYS A 181 6.97 0.97 -5.29
N LEU A 182 6.45 1.04 -6.53
CA LEU A 182 6.18 -0.13 -7.38
C LEU A 182 7.44 -0.95 -7.72
N ASN A 183 8.62 -0.35 -7.67
CA ASN A 183 9.88 -0.97 -8.09
C ASN A 183 10.87 -1.18 -6.93
N CYS A 184 10.48 -0.88 -5.69
CA CYS A 184 11.32 -1.09 -4.53
C CYS A 184 11.16 -2.55 -4.06
N GLN A 185 11.91 -3.48 -4.65
CA GLN A 185 12.09 -4.80 -4.06
C GLN A 185 13.20 -4.70 -3.02
N VAL A 186 12.85 -4.93 -1.77
CA VAL A 186 13.82 -5.16 -0.71
C VAL A 186 14.38 -6.57 -0.95
N GLN A 187 15.64 -6.66 -1.36
CA GLN A 187 16.39 -7.92 -1.42
C GLN A 187 16.84 -8.32 -0.04
#